data_26d4b3264e606d60dc055ea439a2552b
#
_entry.id   26d4b3264e606d60dc055ea439a2552b
#
_cell.length_a   1.000
_cell.length_b   1.000
_cell.length_c   1.000
_cell.angle_alpha   90.00
_cell.angle_beta   90.00
_cell.angle_gamma   90.00
#
_symmetry.space_group_name_H-M   'P 1'
#
loop_
_entity.id
_entity.type
_entity.pdbx_description
1 polymer ?
#
loop_
_entity_poly.entity_id
_entity_poly.type
_entity_poly.pdbx_seq_one_letter_code
_entity_poly.pdbx_strand_id
1 'polypeptide(L)'
;MIKLHNVYRSFSGKEVLRGVNLTVKKGETFLLIGRSGAGKTVLLKNIIGLLRPDSGTICIDGVDITQLNKEKLEKIRLQFGLVFQGSALFDFLNIEENVGFFLNQHTSLKKSEISRKVSETLALVGLKGIEKLYPHELSGGMKKRVAIARAIVYNPKIIIYDEPTTGIDPISVDKVVSLIEDLHSRLAVTSLVVTHDLEVGLKIADRLAFLLGGKIIFEGNKEDLNNAQDERLIQFLKGSSGGPIKEMEV
;
A
#
# COMPACT_ATOMS: atom_id res chain seq x y z
N MET A 1 -6.39 7.02 -12.14
CA MET A 1 -6.27 7.40 -10.72
C MET A 1 -4.84 7.79 -10.38
N ILE A 2 -3.87 6.88 -10.48
CA ILE A 2 -2.44 7.18 -10.29
C ILE A 2 -1.73 6.97 -11.62
N LYS A 3 -0.92 7.95 -12.08
CA LYS A 3 -0.11 7.82 -13.29
C LYS A 3 1.31 8.30 -13.03
N LEU A 4 2.29 7.49 -13.37
CA LEU A 4 3.71 7.81 -13.33
C LEU A 4 4.25 7.83 -14.76
N HIS A 5 5.01 8.85 -15.10
CA HIS A 5 5.65 8.96 -16.41
C HIS A 5 7.13 9.29 -16.25
N ASN A 6 8.00 8.38 -16.71
CA ASN A 6 9.45 8.48 -16.70
C ASN A 6 10.02 8.92 -15.35
N VAL A 7 9.57 8.29 -14.25
CA VAL A 7 9.98 8.65 -12.90
C VAL A 7 11.36 8.10 -12.57
N TYR A 8 12.28 9.01 -12.24
CA TYR A 8 13.64 8.69 -11.79
C TYR A 8 13.84 9.13 -10.35
N ARG A 9 14.59 8.35 -9.59
CA ARG A 9 15.02 8.71 -8.24
C ARG A 9 16.34 8.07 -7.87
N SER A 10 17.28 8.87 -7.39
CA SER A 10 18.61 8.45 -6.95
C SER A 10 18.85 8.86 -5.49
N PHE A 11 19.76 8.15 -4.82
CA PHE A 11 20.29 8.49 -3.51
C PHE A 11 21.81 8.31 -3.53
N SER A 12 22.56 9.34 -3.16
CA SER A 12 24.03 9.32 -3.12
C SER A 12 24.65 8.74 -4.40
N GLY A 13 24.14 9.14 -5.57
CA GLY A 13 24.63 8.69 -6.88
C GLY A 13 24.13 7.31 -7.34
N LYS A 14 23.42 6.56 -6.49
CA LYS A 14 22.82 5.27 -6.86
C LYS A 14 21.38 5.47 -7.33
N GLU A 15 21.11 5.14 -8.59
CA GLU A 15 19.75 5.16 -9.16
C GLU A 15 18.91 4.03 -8.55
N VAL A 16 17.77 4.40 -7.95
CA VAL A 16 16.80 3.47 -7.36
C VAL A 16 15.57 3.31 -8.24
N LEU A 17 15.07 4.39 -8.84
CA LEU A 17 14.03 4.36 -9.86
C LEU A 17 14.63 4.86 -11.18
N ARG A 18 14.36 4.14 -12.28
CA ARG A 18 15.03 4.31 -13.57
C ARG A 18 14.01 4.43 -14.70
N GLY A 19 13.27 5.54 -14.73
CA GLY A 19 12.27 5.79 -15.77
C GLY A 19 11.00 4.94 -15.58
N VAL A 20 10.49 4.89 -14.34
CA VAL A 20 9.29 4.12 -14.03
C VAL A 20 8.07 4.75 -14.70
N ASN A 21 7.37 3.95 -15.51
CA ASN A 21 6.05 4.23 -16.04
C ASN A 21 5.08 3.25 -15.40
N LEU A 22 3.95 3.74 -14.88
CA LEU A 22 2.95 2.92 -14.20
C LEU A 22 1.58 3.61 -14.24
N THR A 23 0.52 2.83 -14.43
CA THR A 23 -0.85 3.35 -14.36
C THR A 23 -1.73 2.49 -13.47
N VAL A 24 -2.25 3.08 -12.39
CA VAL A 24 -3.29 2.47 -11.55
C VAL A 24 -4.61 3.14 -11.90
N LYS A 25 -5.60 2.34 -12.35
CA LYS A 25 -6.93 2.81 -12.73
C LYS A 25 -7.76 3.10 -11.46
N LYS A 26 -8.81 3.89 -11.62
CA LYS A 26 -9.75 4.13 -10.52
C LYS A 26 -10.55 2.87 -10.22
N GLY A 27 -10.66 2.51 -8.94
CA GLY A 27 -11.45 1.38 -8.49
C GLY A 27 -10.84 0.02 -8.81
N GLU A 28 -9.53 -0.08 -9.12
CA GLU A 28 -8.85 -1.36 -9.23
C GLU A 28 -7.99 -1.65 -8.01
N THR A 29 -7.77 -2.92 -7.73
CA THR A 29 -6.70 -3.40 -6.87
C THR A 29 -5.48 -3.70 -7.72
N PHE A 30 -4.46 -2.87 -7.60
CA PHE A 30 -3.21 -2.99 -8.33
C PHE A 30 -2.10 -3.54 -7.45
N LEU A 31 -1.43 -4.59 -7.89
CA LEU A 31 -0.34 -5.23 -7.17
C LEU A 31 1.02 -4.80 -7.72
N LEU A 32 1.90 -4.33 -6.87
CA LEU A 32 3.31 -4.08 -7.18
C LEU A 32 4.18 -5.15 -6.52
N ILE A 33 4.76 -6.02 -7.34
CA ILE A 33 5.68 -7.05 -6.89
C ILE A 33 7.13 -6.70 -7.24
N GLY A 34 8.07 -7.31 -6.54
CA GLY A 34 9.50 -7.15 -6.81
C GLY A 34 10.35 -7.62 -5.63
N ARG A 35 11.62 -7.91 -5.89
CA ARG A 35 12.59 -8.33 -4.86
C ARG A 35 12.75 -7.27 -3.77
N SER A 36 13.26 -7.69 -2.61
CA SER A 36 13.76 -6.73 -1.61
C SER A 36 14.81 -5.82 -2.24
N GLY A 37 14.76 -4.52 -1.94
CA GLY A 37 15.66 -3.53 -2.54
C GLY A 37 15.34 -3.10 -3.97
N ALA A 38 14.30 -3.62 -4.63
CA ALA A 38 13.92 -3.25 -5.99
C ALA A 38 13.45 -1.78 -6.16
N GLY A 39 13.20 -1.07 -5.05
CA GLY A 39 12.73 0.32 -5.07
C GLY A 39 11.24 0.51 -4.76
N LYS A 40 10.51 -0.56 -4.37
CA LYS A 40 9.05 -0.50 -4.10
C LYS A 40 8.68 0.58 -3.08
N THR A 41 9.32 0.60 -1.92
CA THR A 41 9.08 1.61 -0.86
C THR A 41 9.44 3.03 -1.33
N VAL A 42 10.48 3.17 -2.14
CA VAL A 42 10.84 4.47 -2.74
C VAL A 42 9.74 4.92 -3.70
N LEU A 43 9.25 4.01 -4.53
CA LEU A 43 8.14 4.28 -5.46
C LEU A 43 6.88 4.70 -4.70
N LEU A 44 6.49 3.99 -3.63
CA LEU A 44 5.37 4.38 -2.77
C LEU A 44 5.55 5.77 -2.18
N LYS A 45 6.75 6.08 -1.63
CA LYS A 45 7.05 7.41 -1.06
C LYS A 45 6.96 8.52 -2.10
N ASN A 46 7.27 8.24 -3.38
CA ASN A 46 7.08 9.18 -4.48
C ASN A 46 5.59 9.36 -4.80
N ILE A 47 4.81 8.28 -4.88
CA ILE A 47 3.36 8.31 -5.17
C ILE A 47 2.60 9.16 -4.13
N ILE A 48 2.91 9.02 -2.84
CA ILE A 48 2.27 9.80 -1.77
C ILE A 48 2.91 11.18 -1.55
N GLY A 49 3.92 11.52 -2.37
CA GLY A 49 4.61 12.79 -2.31
C GLY A 49 5.48 13.01 -1.06
N LEU A 50 5.87 11.96 -0.33
CA LEU A 50 6.86 12.05 0.75
C LEU A 50 8.28 12.23 0.22
N LEU A 51 8.54 11.74 -0.99
CA LEU A 51 9.76 11.99 -1.74
C LEU A 51 9.39 12.62 -3.08
N ARG A 52 10.16 13.62 -3.54
CA ARG A 52 10.05 14.12 -4.91
C ARG A 52 10.93 13.28 -5.83
N PRO A 53 10.47 12.94 -7.03
CA PRO A 53 11.36 12.34 -8.04
C PRO A 53 12.43 13.34 -8.48
N ASP A 54 13.55 12.85 -8.98
CA ASP A 54 14.59 13.67 -9.57
C ASP A 54 14.15 14.18 -10.94
N SER A 55 13.38 13.37 -11.69
CA SER A 55 12.73 13.74 -12.94
C SER A 55 11.50 12.86 -13.20
N GLY A 56 10.70 13.24 -14.20
CA GLY A 56 9.43 12.61 -14.53
C GLY A 56 8.26 13.27 -13.81
N THR A 57 7.05 12.74 -14.03
CA THR A 57 5.80 13.28 -13.47
C THR A 57 5.01 12.20 -12.75
N ILE A 58 4.29 12.61 -11.71
CA ILE A 58 3.38 11.76 -10.95
C ILE A 58 2.05 12.49 -10.84
N CYS A 59 1.01 11.91 -11.43
CA CYS A 59 -0.34 12.48 -11.40
C CYS A 59 -1.27 11.64 -10.52
N ILE A 60 -1.99 12.31 -9.62
CA ILE A 60 -3.05 11.74 -8.79
C ILE A 60 -4.36 12.42 -9.16
N ASP A 61 -5.33 11.67 -9.66
CA ASP A 61 -6.60 12.19 -10.19
C ASP A 61 -6.40 13.34 -11.21
N GLY A 62 -5.39 13.22 -12.07
CA GLY A 62 -5.06 14.22 -13.09
C GLY A 62 -4.24 15.41 -12.59
N VAL A 63 -3.96 15.51 -11.30
CA VAL A 63 -3.13 16.57 -10.71
C VAL A 63 -1.68 16.09 -10.64
N ASP A 64 -0.78 16.79 -11.31
CA ASP A 64 0.67 16.55 -11.18
C ASP A 64 1.13 17.01 -9.78
N ILE A 65 1.57 16.04 -8.96
CA ILE A 65 1.98 16.30 -7.58
C ILE A 65 3.46 16.71 -7.48
N THR A 66 4.25 16.54 -8.54
CA THR A 66 5.69 16.81 -8.52
C THR A 66 6.02 18.30 -8.38
N GLN A 67 5.09 19.16 -8.85
CA GLN A 67 5.24 20.61 -8.84
C GLN A 67 4.44 21.29 -7.71
N LEU A 68 3.71 20.54 -6.89
CA LEU A 68 2.88 21.13 -5.85
C LEU A 68 3.73 21.67 -4.70
N ASN A 69 3.28 22.78 -4.11
CA ASN A 69 3.79 23.25 -2.82
C ASN A 69 3.29 22.35 -1.67
N LYS A 70 3.87 22.53 -0.49
CA LYS A 70 3.59 21.71 0.70
C LYS A 70 2.09 21.66 1.03
N GLU A 71 1.43 22.80 1.04
CA GLU A 71 0.02 22.92 1.41
C GLU A 71 -0.92 22.14 0.45
N LYS A 72 -0.71 22.28 -0.87
CA LYS A 72 -1.48 21.56 -1.87
C LYS A 72 -1.19 20.05 -1.82
N LEU A 73 0.06 19.67 -1.55
CA LEU A 73 0.47 18.28 -1.41
C LEU A 73 -0.16 17.62 -0.17
N GLU A 74 -0.30 18.36 0.94
CA GLU A 74 -1.03 17.86 2.11
C GLU A 74 -2.49 17.53 1.78
N LYS A 75 -3.19 18.37 1.00
CA LYS A 75 -4.56 18.10 0.54
C LYS A 75 -4.64 16.83 -0.32
N ILE A 76 -3.63 16.56 -1.14
CA ILE A 76 -3.56 15.31 -1.90
C ILE A 76 -3.36 14.11 -0.97
N ARG A 77 -2.48 14.23 0.04
CA ARG A 77 -2.22 13.14 1.02
C ARG A 77 -3.46 12.75 1.82
N LEU A 78 -4.40 13.65 2.04
CA LEU A 78 -5.68 13.34 2.69
C LEU A 78 -6.55 12.36 1.88
N GLN A 79 -6.20 12.09 0.63
CA GLN A 79 -6.92 11.11 -0.20
C GLN A 79 -6.38 9.68 -0.03
N PHE A 80 -5.25 9.50 0.68
CA PHE A 80 -4.59 8.21 0.84
C PHE A 80 -4.80 7.63 2.23
N GLY A 81 -5.27 6.39 2.30
CA GLY A 81 -5.15 5.53 3.48
C GLY A 81 -3.85 4.71 3.40
N LEU A 82 -3.06 4.69 4.46
CA LEU A 82 -1.76 3.99 4.47
C LEU A 82 -1.76 2.88 5.51
N VAL A 83 -1.48 1.65 5.05
CA VAL A 83 -1.25 0.47 5.89
C VAL A 83 0.21 0.07 5.75
N PHE A 84 1.00 0.29 6.78
CA PHE A 84 2.43 0.00 6.79
C PHE A 84 2.75 -1.44 7.20
N GLN A 85 3.88 -1.97 6.77
CA GLN A 85 4.37 -3.31 7.08
C GLN A 85 4.34 -3.62 8.59
N GLY A 86 4.80 -2.71 9.45
CA GLY A 86 4.82 -2.84 10.91
C GLY A 86 3.51 -2.39 11.59
N SER A 87 2.41 -2.18 10.86
CA SER A 87 1.16 -1.58 11.34
C SER A 87 1.30 -0.12 11.80
N ALA A 88 2.46 0.29 12.28
CA ALA A 88 2.81 1.65 12.73
C ALA A 88 1.76 2.26 13.69
N LEU A 89 1.20 1.45 14.58
CA LEU A 89 0.31 1.93 15.65
C LEU A 89 1.14 2.70 16.69
N PHE A 90 0.54 3.74 17.27
CA PHE A 90 1.14 4.47 18.38
C PHE A 90 0.97 3.67 19.66
N ASP A 91 2.05 3.16 20.24
CA ASP A 91 2.01 2.28 21.41
C ASP A 91 1.47 2.96 22.68
N PHE A 92 1.59 4.29 22.75
CA PHE A 92 1.11 5.11 23.86
C PHE A 92 -0.36 5.56 23.74
N LEU A 93 -1.04 5.22 22.63
CA LEU A 93 -2.46 5.47 22.40
C LEU A 93 -3.25 4.16 22.44
N ASN A 94 -4.46 4.19 23.01
CA ASN A 94 -5.38 3.07 22.90
C ASN A 94 -5.89 2.90 21.45
N ILE A 95 -6.68 1.86 21.18
CA ILE A 95 -7.15 1.53 19.83
C ILE A 95 -8.12 2.59 19.29
N GLU A 96 -9.02 3.11 20.13
CA GLU A 96 -9.92 4.21 19.76
C GLU A 96 -9.14 5.44 19.31
N GLU A 97 -8.11 5.82 20.07
CA GLU A 97 -7.26 6.97 19.78
C GLU A 97 -6.40 6.73 18.52
N ASN A 98 -5.86 5.52 18.34
CA ASN A 98 -5.11 5.15 17.14
C ASN A 98 -5.97 5.26 15.88
N VAL A 99 -7.17 4.67 15.87
CA VAL A 99 -8.06 4.68 14.71
C VAL A 99 -8.63 6.08 14.48
N GLY A 100 -9.03 6.79 15.54
CA GLY A 100 -9.58 8.13 15.48
C GLY A 100 -8.56 9.24 15.26
N PHE A 101 -7.25 8.94 15.27
CA PHE A 101 -6.17 9.92 15.24
C PHE A 101 -6.33 10.95 14.12
N PHE A 102 -6.54 10.46 12.89
CA PHE A 102 -6.73 11.32 11.72
C PHE A 102 -7.95 12.24 11.87
N LEU A 103 -9.08 11.69 12.32
CA LEU A 103 -10.32 12.46 12.50
C LEU A 103 -10.14 13.57 13.54
N ASN A 104 -9.43 13.29 14.62
CA ASN A 104 -9.13 14.28 15.67
C ASN A 104 -8.26 15.46 15.16
N GLN A 105 -7.34 15.21 14.21
CA GLN A 105 -6.42 16.21 13.70
C GLN A 105 -6.97 17.02 12.54
N HIS A 106 -7.85 16.43 11.71
CA HIS A 106 -8.23 17.00 10.42
C HIS A 106 -9.71 17.29 10.27
N THR A 107 -10.53 17.06 11.33
CA THR A 107 -11.97 17.35 11.27
C THR A 107 -12.43 18.12 12.52
N SER A 108 -13.59 18.79 12.40
CA SER A 108 -14.28 19.44 13.51
C SER A 108 -15.34 18.55 14.19
N LEU A 109 -15.27 17.23 13.99
CA LEU A 109 -16.21 16.28 14.59
C LEU A 109 -16.11 16.27 16.12
N LYS A 110 -17.24 16.15 16.79
CA LYS A 110 -17.28 15.99 18.25
C LYS A 110 -16.69 14.65 18.65
N LYS A 111 -16.14 14.55 19.84
CA LYS A 111 -15.53 13.33 20.38
C LYS A 111 -16.49 12.12 20.31
N SER A 112 -17.77 12.30 20.61
CA SER A 112 -18.78 11.26 20.51
C SER A 112 -19.03 10.76 19.07
N GLU A 113 -18.91 11.64 18.08
CA GLU A 113 -19.06 11.28 16.66
C GLU A 113 -17.83 10.51 16.17
N ILE A 114 -16.63 10.92 16.62
CA ILE A 114 -15.40 10.19 16.33
C ILE A 114 -15.44 8.79 16.95
N SER A 115 -15.81 8.68 18.24
CA SER A 115 -15.95 7.40 18.94
C SER A 115 -16.91 6.45 18.20
N ARG A 116 -18.06 6.96 17.76
CA ARG A 116 -19.01 6.16 16.97
C ARG A 116 -18.40 5.69 15.65
N LYS A 117 -17.78 6.60 14.86
CA LYS A 117 -17.11 6.23 13.60
C LYS A 117 -16.00 5.20 13.80
N VAL A 118 -15.22 5.32 14.85
CA VAL A 118 -14.17 4.37 15.21
C VAL A 118 -14.78 3.00 15.49
N SER A 119 -15.82 2.92 16.33
CA SER A 119 -16.47 1.64 16.67
C SER A 119 -17.09 0.98 15.43
N GLU A 120 -17.78 1.76 14.57
CA GLU A 120 -18.31 1.29 13.30
C GLU A 120 -17.19 0.74 12.39
N THR A 121 -16.06 1.45 12.30
CA THR A 121 -14.93 1.05 11.47
C THR A 121 -14.22 -0.19 12.03
N LEU A 122 -14.06 -0.29 13.34
CA LEU A 122 -13.53 -1.49 13.98
C LEU A 122 -14.44 -2.70 13.75
N ALA A 123 -15.75 -2.51 13.75
CA ALA A 123 -16.69 -3.57 13.42
C ALA A 123 -16.55 -4.04 11.96
N LEU A 124 -16.28 -3.13 11.00
CA LEU A 124 -16.00 -3.48 9.58
C LEU A 124 -14.78 -4.38 9.43
N VAL A 125 -13.73 -4.17 10.24
CA VAL A 125 -12.53 -5.02 10.21
C VAL A 125 -12.64 -6.24 11.14
N GLY A 126 -13.84 -6.57 11.61
CA GLY A 126 -14.12 -7.73 12.46
C GLY A 126 -13.54 -7.63 13.87
N LEU A 127 -13.42 -6.42 14.41
CA LEU A 127 -12.92 -6.15 15.76
C LEU A 127 -13.97 -5.34 16.53
N LYS A 128 -14.51 -5.88 17.60
CA LYS A 128 -15.51 -5.22 18.45
C LYS A 128 -15.08 -5.25 19.90
N GLY A 129 -15.33 -4.16 20.64
CA GLY A 129 -15.09 -4.09 22.07
C GLY A 129 -13.63 -4.00 22.48
N ILE A 130 -12.75 -3.59 21.56
CA ILE A 130 -11.30 -3.47 21.79
C ILE A 130 -10.84 -2.01 21.89
N GLU A 131 -11.75 -1.06 21.85
CA GLU A 131 -11.49 0.38 21.76
C GLU A 131 -10.54 0.88 22.85
N LYS A 132 -10.61 0.29 24.05
CA LYS A 132 -9.81 0.68 25.22
C LYS A 132 -8.50 -0.08 25.36
N LEU A 133 -8.28 -1.14 24.57
CA LEU A 133 -7.05 -1.89 24.57
C LEU A 133 -5.90 -1.07 23.95
N TYR A 134 -4.68 -1.44 24.29
CA TYR A 134 -3.45 -0.87 23.71
C TYR A 134 -2.84 -1.83 22.68
N PRO A 135 -1.99 -1.34 21.76
CA PRO A 135 -1.38 -2.17 20.72
C PRO A 135 -0.65 -3.41 21.26
N HIS A 136 0.01 -3.32 22.41
CA HIS A 136 0.73 -4.45 23.01
C HIS A 136 -0.16 -5.60 23.49
N GLU A 137 -1.46 -5.34 23.69
CA GLU A 137 -2.46 -6.35 24.09
C GLU A 137 -3.05 -7.11 22.90
N LEU A 138 -2.69 -6.73 21.65
CA LEU A 138 -3.26 -7.30 20.43
C LEU A 138 -2.33 -8.35 19.79
N SER A 139 -2.92 -9.39 19.19
CA SER A 139 -2.20 -10.29 18.28
C SER A 139 -1.70 -9.57 17.03
N GLY A 140 -0.72 -10.14 16.31
CA GLY A 140 -0.22 -9.58 15.06
C GLY A 140 -1.31 -9.33 14.02
N GLY A 141 -2.19 -10.29 13.81
CA GLY A 141 -3.32 -10.16 12.90
C GLY A 141 -4.35 -9.09 13.35
N MET A 142 -4.58 -8.93 14.66
CA MET A 142 -5.41 -7.82 15.17
C MET A 142 -4.76 -6.47 14.89
N LYS A 143 -3.45 -6.32 15.13
CA LYS A 143 -2.70 -5.08 14.82
C LYS A 143 -2.82 -4.68 13.35
N LYS A 144 -2.72 -5.64 12.43
CA LYS A 144 -2.92 -5.40 10.98
C LYS A 144 -4.32 -4.89 10.68
N ARG A 145 -5.36 -5.51 11.25
CA ARG A 145 -6.76 -5.09 11.05
C ARG A 145 -7.04 -3.71 11.68
N VAL A 146 -6.47 -3.39 12.83
CA VAL A 146 -6.54 -2.03 13.41
C VAL A 146 -5.84 -1.00 12.51
N ALA A 147 -4.68 -1.33 11.93
CA ALA A 147 -3.99 -0.46 10.97
C ALA A 147 -4.85 -0.20 9.72
N ILE A 148 -5.56 -1.22 9.24
CA ILE A 148 -6.53 -1.07 8.14
C ILE A 148 -7.69 -0.17 8.59
N ALA A 149 -8.27 -0.38 9.78
CA ALA A 149 -9.32 0.47 10.32
C ALA A 149 -8.89 1.95 10.38
N ARG A 150 -7.68 2.22 10.90
CA ARG A 150 -7.10 3.57 10.93
C ARG A 150 -6.96 4.18 9.54
N ALA A 151 -6.62 3.37 8.55
CA ALA A 151 -6.45 3.84 7.17
C ALA A 151 -7.78 4.15 6.47
N ILE A 152 -8.89 3.53 6.86
CA ILE A 152 -10.19 3.69 6.18
C ILE A 152 -11.20 4.59 6.91
N VAL A 153 -10.98 4.91 8.19
CA VAL A 153 -11.96 5.62 9.05
C VAL A 153 -12.42 6.98 8.49
N TYR A 154 -11.61 7.62 7.65
CA TYR A 154 -11.91 8.91 7.02
C TYR A 154 -12.30 8.80 5.54
N ASN A 155 -12.61 7.58 5.06
CA ASN A 155 -13.05 7.29 3.69
C ASN A 155 -12.08 7.80 2.61
N PRO A 156 -10.83 7.32 2.57
CA PRO A 156 -9.86 7.71 1.56
C PRO A 156 -10.30 7.24 0.17
N LYS A 157 -9.79 7.88 -0.89
CA LYS A 157 -10.02 7.45 -2.28
C LYS A 157 -9.07 6.35 -2.71
N ILE A 158 -7.89 6.30 -2.11
CA ILE A 158 -6.81 5.37 -2.44
C ILE A 158 -6.33 4.73 -1.12
N ILE A 159 -6.18 3.42 -1.11
CA ILE A 159 -5.53 2.73 0.00
C ILE A 159 -4.23 2.11 -0.50
N ILE A 160 -3.14 2.37 0.21
CA ILE A 160 -1.85 1.73 -0.03
C ILE A 160 -1.60 0.72 1.08
N TYR A 161 -1.39 -0.53 0.70
CA TYR A 161 -1.00 -1.63 1.58
C TYR A 161 0.46 -1.97 1.32
N ASP A 162 1.35 -1.63 2.26
CA ASP A 162 2.76 -1.99 2.20
C ASP A 162 3.00 -3.22 3.07
N GLU A 163 3.18 -4.38 2.43
CA GLU A 163 3.39 -5.69 3.06
C GLU A 163 2.32 -6.03 4.14
N PRO A 164 1.02 -6.06 3.77
CA PRO A 164 -0.06 -6.14 4.76
C PRO A 164 -0.11 -7.45 5.55
N THR A 165 0.49 -8.52 5.03
CA THR A 165 0.43 -9.86 5.62
C THR A 165 1.75 -10.32 6.25
N THR A 166 2.81 -9.53 6.13
CA THR A 166 4.12 -9.90 6.67
C THR A 166 4.09 -9.97 8.19
N GLY A 167 4.64 -11.07 8.74
CA GLY A 167 4.85 -11.25 10.18
C GLY A 167 3.62 -11.69 10.97
N ILE A 168 2.61 -12.23 10.31
CA ILE A 168 1.44 -12.84 10.94
C ILE A 168 1.30 -14.31 10.53
N ASP A 169 0.54 -15.08 11.30
CA ASP A 169 0.28 -16.49 11.05
C ASP A 169 -0.63 -16.72 9.83
N PRO A 170 -0.62 -17.92 9.20
CA PRO A 170 -1.38 -18.19 7.97
C PRO A 170 -2.90 -17.97 8.10
N ILE A 171 -3.49 -18.24 9.26
CA ILE A 171 -4.93 -18.02 9.48
C ILE A 171 -5.23 -16.51 9.52
N SER A 172 -4.34 -15.73 10.12
CA SER A 172 -4.44 -14.27 10.12
C SER A 172 -4.18 -13.68 8.74
N VAL A 173 -3.30 -14.26 7.92
CA VAL A 173 -3.08 -13.88 6.51
C VAL A 173 -4.39 -13.97 5.75
N ASP A 174 -5.07 -15.13 5.77
CA ASP A 174 -6.31 -15.35 5.05
C ASP A 174 -7.40 -14.33 5.46
N LYS A 175 -7.53 -14.05 6.76
CA LYS A 175 -8.46 -13.03 7.28
C LYS A 175 -8.14 -11.62 6.78
N VAL A 176 -6.86 -11.25 6.69
CA VAL A 176 -6.46 -9.92 6.18
C VAL A 176 -6.71 -9.83 4.68
N VAL A 177 -6.42 -10.88 3.92
CA VAL A 177 -6.68 -10.97 2.47
C VAL A 177 -8.16 -10.81 2.19
N SER A 178 -9.00 -11.63 2.82
CA SER A 178 -10.47 -11.55 2.68
C SER A 178 -11.03 -10.19 3.09
N LEU A 179 -10.44 -9.57 4.12
CA LEU A 179 -10.81 -8.22 4.53
C LEU A 179 -10.49 -7.18 3.46
N ILE A 180 -9.31 -7.27 2.80
CA ILE A 180 -8.93 -6.34 1.72
C ILE A 180 -9.90 -6.47 0.54
N GLU A 181 -10.27 -7.70 0.15
CA GLU A 181 -11.25 -7.98 -0.92
C GLU A 181 -12.63 -7.41 -0.58
N ASP A 182 -13.10 -7.64 0.64
CA ASP A 182 -14.40 -7.15 1.12
C ASP A 182 -14.44 -5.61 1.17
N LEU A 183 -13.39 -4.97 1.68
CA LEU A 183 -13.28 -3.51 1.70
C LEU A 183 -13.21 -2.91 0.30
N HIS A 184 -12.49 -3.54 -0.63
CA HIS A 184 -12.44 -3.12 -2.03
C HIS A 184 -13.84 -3.13 -2.64
N SER A 185 -14.57 -4.23 -2.48
CA SER A 185 -15.93 -4.40 -3.02
C SER A 185 -16.93 -3.42 -2.40
N ARG A 186 -16.86 -3.19 -1.08
CA ARG A 186 -17.81 -2.32 -0.35
C ARG A 186 -17.54 -0.83 -0.52
N LEU A 187 -16.28 -0.44 -0.52
CA LEU A 187 -15.90 0.98 -0.52
C LEU A 187 -15.61 1.52 -1.92
N ALA A 188 -15.52 0.66 -2.94
CA ALA A 188 -15.14 1.00 -4.32
C ALA A 188 -13.87 1.88 -4.39
N VAL A 189 -12.92 1.64 -3.48
CA VAL A 189 -11.66 2.36 -3.40
C VAL A 189 -10.65 1.84 -4.41
N THR A 190 -9.68 2.66 -4.76
CA THR A 190 -8.50 2.22 -5.51
C THR A 190 -7.48 1.69 -4.52
N SER A 191 -6.99 0.46 -4.72
CA SER A 191 -6.02 -0.17 -3.85
C SER A 191 -4.67 -0.38 -4.56
N LEU A 192 -3.58 0.04 -3.92
CA LEU A 192 -2.22 -0.30 -4.34
C LEU A 192 -1.60 -1.21 -3.28
N VAL A 193 -1.40 -2.47 -3.63
CA VAL A 193 -0.82 -3.47 -2.73
C VAL A 193 0.62 -3.70 -3.13
N VAL A 194 1.51 -3.62 -2.18
CA VAL A 194 2.93 -3.95 -2.35
C VAL A 194 3.21 -5.16 -1.48
N THR A 195 3.67 -6.26 -2.08
CA THR A 195 4.08 -7.45 -1.36
C THR A 195 5.12 -8.25 -2.14
N HIS A 196 5.87 -9.07 -1.44
CA HIS A 196 6.71 -10.11 -2.02
C HIS A 196 6.01 -11.48 -2.01
N ASP A 197 4.88 -11.60 -1.31
CA ASP A 197 4.04 -12.79 -1.31
C ASP A 197 3.12 -12.79 -2.54
N LEU A 198 3.54 -13.58 -3.54
CA LEU A 198 2.84 -13.67 -4.82
C LEU A 198 1.46 -14.31 -4.68
N GLU A 199 1.34 -15.34 -3.85
CA GLU A 199 0.09 -16.06 -3.68
C GLU A 199 -0.99 -15.14 -3.11
N VAL A 200 -0.65 -14.43 -2.05
CA VAL A 200 -1.51 -13.41 -1.44
C VAL A 200 -1.85 -12.29 -2.41
N GLY A 201 -0.82 -11.72 -3.06
CA GLY A 201 -1.02 -10.60 -3.98
C GLY A 201 -1.91 -10.96 -5.17
N LEU A 202 -1.71 -12.14 -5.76
CA LEU A 202 -2.48 -12.60 -6.91
C LEU A 202 -3.94 -12.96 -6.57
N LYS A 203 -4.27 -13.29 -5.32
CA LYS A 203 -5.68 -13.48 -4.93
C LYS A 203 -6.48 -12.20 -5.13
N ILE A 204 -5.99 -11.07 -4.63
CA ILE A 204 -6.73 -9.81 -4.52
C ILE A 204 -6.57 -8.86 -5.72
N ALA A 205 -5.56 -9.05 -6.58
CA ALA A 205 -5.23 -8.09 -7.62
C ALA A 205 -6.04 -8.27 -8.91
N ASP A 206 -6.48 -7.16 -9.50
CA ASP A 206 -7.00 -7.10 -10.87
C ASP A 206 -5.87 -7.06 -11.89
N ARG A 207 -4.84 -6.24 -11.59
CA ARG A 207 -3.64 -6.08 -12.42
C ARG A 207 -2.40 -5.97 -11.54
N LEU A 208 -1.24 -6.24 -12.14
CA LEU A 208 0.02 -6.20 -11.44
C LEU A 208 1.15 -5.62 -12.29
N ALA A 209 2.18 -5.15 -11.60
CA ALA A 209 3.47 -4.82 -12.20
C ALA A 209 4.62 -5.47 -11.44
N PHE A 210 5.66 -5.86 -12.18
CA PHE A 210 6.92 -6.36 -11.62
C PHE A 210 8.02 -5.31 -11.72
N LEU A 211 8.47 -4.83 -10.56
CA LEU A 211 9.57 -3.89 -10.43
C LEU A 211 10.88 -4.65 -10.21
N LEU A 212 11.83 -4.49 -11.12
CA LEU A 212 13.17 -5.07 -11.03
C LEU A 212 14.23 -4.04 -11.41
N GLY A 213 15.25 -3.87 -10.55
CA GLY A 213 16.35 -2.96 -10.80
C GLY A 213 15.91 -1.51 -11.07
N GLY A 214 14.83 -1.07 -10.43
CA GLY A 214 14.28 0.28 -10.59
C GLY A 214 13.43 0.48 -11.86
N LYS A 215 13.09 -0.57 -12.59
CA LYS A 215 12.26 -0.51 -13.82
C LYS A 215 11.06 -1.43 -13.70
N ILE A 216 9.92 -1.01 -14.26
CA ILE A 216 8.80 -1.93 -14.50
C ILE A 216 9.16 -2.76 -15.74
N ILE A 217 9.30 -4.07 -15.55
CA ILE A 217 9.62 -5.00 -16.63
C ILE A 217 8.41 -5.82 -17.07
N PHE A 218 7.33 -5.77 -16.31
CA PHE A 218 6.04 -6.35 -16.66
C PHE A 218 4.91 -5.52 -16.05
N GLU A 219 3.83 -5.31 -16.79
CA GLU A 219 2.56 -4.77 -16.33
C GLU A 219 1.44 -5.47 -17.10
N GLY A 220 0.47 -6.05 -16.40
CA GLY A 220 -0.63 -6.78 -17.01
C GLY A 220 -1.62 -7.34 -16.00
N ASN A 221 -2.57 -8.13 -16.46
CA ASN A 221 -3.50 -8.90 -15.63
C ASN A 221 -2.97 -10.32 -15.39
N LYS A 222 -3.78 -11.19 -14.74
CA LYS A 222 -3.40 -12.60 -14.47
C LYS A 222 -3.22 -13.43 -15.75
N GLU A 223 -3.99 -13.15 -16.78
CA GLU A 223 -3.87 -13.83 -18.08
C GLU A 223 -2.55 -13.44 -18.76
N ASP A 224 -2.23 -12.14 -18.78
CA ASP A 224 -0.96 -11.64 -19.31
C ASP A 224 0.23 -12.25 -18.56
N LEU A 225 0.10 -12.41 -17.23
CA LEU A 225 1.14 -13.03 -16.39
C LEU A 225 1.39 -14.49 -16.77
N ASN A 226 0.33 -15.26 -17.01
CA ASN A 226 0.44 -16.69 -17.39
C ASN A 226 1.08 -16.87 -18.76
N ASN A 227 0.96 -15.88 -19.65
CA ASN A 227 1.51 -15.89 -20.99
C ASN A 227 2.87 -15.16 -21.10
N ALA A 228 3.39 -14.64 -19.98
CA ALA A 228 4.63 -13.89 -19.97
C ALA A 228 5.85 -14.74 -20.30
N GLN A 229 6.70 -14.24 -21.18
CA GLN A 229 7.90 -14.95 -21.66
C GLN A 229 9.21 -14.36 -21.10
N ASP A 230 9.15 -13.27 -20.32
CA ASP A 230 10.36 -12.69 -19.72
C ASP A 230 10.94 -13.65 -18.68
N GLU A 231 12.13 -14.16 -18.95
CA GLU A 231 12.79 -15.15 -18.09
C GLU A 231 13.03 -14.66 -16.67
N ARG A 232 13.20 -13.34 -16.47
CA ARG A 232 13.39 -12.72 -15.15
C ARG A 232 12.08 -12.78 -14.35
N LEU A 233 10.95 -12.51 -15.00
CA LEU A 233 9.64 -12.63 -14.38
C LEU A 233 9.35 -14.09 -14.02
N ILE A 234 9.58 -15.01 -14.96
CA ILE A 234 9.39 -16.46 -14.74
C ILE A 234 10.26 -16.96 -13.59
N GLN A 235 11.53 -16.54 -13.54
CA GLN A 235 12.44 -16.88 -12.44
C GLN A 235 11.88 -16.40 -11.09
N PHE A 236 11.41 -15.16 -11.04
CA PHE A 236 10.84 -14.57 -9.82
C PHE A 236 9.57 -15.29 -9.36
N LEU A 237 8.67 -15.59 -10.30
CA LEU A 237 7.41 -16.31 -10.02
C LEU A 237 7.65 -17.73 -9.50
N LYS A 238 8.68 -18.42 -10.03
CA LYS A 238 9.06 -19.77 -9.61
C LYS A 238 9.90 -19.80 -8.31
N GLY A 239 10.36 -18.66 -7.82
CA GLY A 239 11.29 -18.61 -6.70
C GLY A 239 12.62 -19.32 -6.97
N SER A 240 13.04 -19.41 -8.28
CA SER A 240 14.24 -20.15 -8.67
C SER A 240 15.51 -19.34 -8.36
N SER A 241 16.50 -20.00 -7.76
CA SER A 241 17.84 -19.41 -7.57
C SER A 241 18.65 -19.34 -8.85
N GLY A 242 18.38 -20.21 -9.83
CA GLY A 242 19.02 -20.21 -11.15
C GLY A 242 18.23 -19.38 -12.15
N GLY A 243 18.91 -18.47 -12.90
CA GLY A 243 18.29 -17.65 -13.94
C GLY A 243 18.98 -16.30 -14.14
N PRO A 244 18.39 -15.43 -14.97
CA PRO A 244 19.01 -14.15 -15.36
C PRO A 244 19.07 -13.11 -14.22
N ILE A 245 18.25 -13.25 -13.18
CA ILE A 245 18.34 -12.40 -11.98
C ILE A 245 19.45 -12.96 -11.10
N LYS A 246 20.62 -12.35 -11.16
CA LYS A 246 21.74 -12.68 -10.25
C LYS A 246 21.50 -12.11 -8.86
N GLU A 247 22.06 -12.74 -7.82
CA GLU A 247 22.16 -12.10 -6.50
C GLU A 247 22.97 -10.81 -6.66
N MET A 248 22.51 -9.71 -6.04
CA MET A 248 23.35 -8.53 -5.96
C MET A 248 24.52 -8.89 -5.05
N GLU A 249 25.73 -8.90 -5.61
CA GLU A 249 26.93 -8.82 -4.80
C GLU A 249 26.83 -7.55 -3.95
N VAL A 250 26.94 -7.71 -2.63
CA VAL A 250 26.82 -6.65 -1.63
C VAL A 250 28.08 -5.79 -1.66
#